data_b1f9f402656ec8e2c1508381e832f7a9
#
_entry.id   b1f9f402656ec8e2c1508381e832f7a9
#
_cell.length_a   1.000
_cell.length_b   1.000
_cell.length_c   1.000
_cell.angle_alpha   90.00
_cell.angle_beta   90.00
_cell.angle_gamma   90.00
#
_symmetry.space_group_name_H-M   'P 1'
#
loop_
_entity.id
_entity.type
_entity.pdbx_description
1 polymer ?
#
loop_
_entity_poly.entity_id
_entity_poly.type
_entity_poly.pdbx_seq_one_letter_code
_entity_poly.pdbx_strand_id
1 'polypeptide(L)'
;MDGANRSMLQLIEELRANHNVIPIVVCPREATRNGQSIASECKARGIECYVVPLVKFKLAVGKSFIEKLKIFLSFIIRNVCLIFKLRNIRFDMVHSNSSVIDMGAYVSMARRIPHVWHLREFGYEDFRIVSVFGKRYERWIYSKCTCAIAISKVIEEKFRPYFNHRIRLIYNGVVPKDESLLAIHNNKVTTFCLTGRVEPNKNQLEALRAAALIKKQTEKDFKILIVGHCDKDYTEVLKKFVADNGLENNVEFLGYRTDVPQILQKCDAGLMLSTNEAFGRVTVEYMMQNLAVIASNTGANPEIITDGVTGLLYELGDIESLAEKMKFLIEDHSLLESLSEKGKRHAYSHFTSVLNSNKIFSLYQTILNRKDD
;
A
#
# COMPACT_ATOMS: atom_id res chain seq x y z
N MET A 1 -7.00 9.39 -2.27
CA MET A 1 -5.80 8.88 -2.99
C MET A 1 -5.46 7.51 -2.44
N ASP A 2 -5.12 6.54 -3.28
CA ASP A 2 -4.73 5.19 -2.86
C ASP A 2 -3.28 5.11 -2.32
N GLY A 3 -2.92 3.98 -1.69
CA GLY A 3 -1.61 3.79 -1.07
C GLY A 3 -0.44 3.85 -2.04
N ALA A 4 -0.58 3.34 -3.27
CA ALA A 4 0.46 3.35 -4.29
C ALA A 4 0.80 4.78 -4.75
N ASN A 5 -0.22 5.62 -4.92
CA ASN A 5 -0.04 7.02 -5.31
C ASN A 5 0.54 7.86 -4.17
N ARG A 6 0.14 7.59 -2.91
CA ARG A 6 0.77 8.22 -1.73
C ARG A 6 2.26 7.89 -1.65
N SER A 7 2.62 6.61 -1.78
CA SER A 7 4.01 6.17 -1.74
C SER A 7 4.84 6.77 -2.88
N MET A 8 4.24 6.93 -4.08
CA MET A 8 4.91 7.59 -5.20
C MET A 8 5.21 9.05 -4.90
N LEU A 9 4.23 9.82 -4.44
CA LEU A 9 4.43 11.24 -4.16
C LEU A 9 5.44 11.46 -3.03
N GLN A 10 5.39 10.64 -1.98
CA GLN A 10 6.38 10.69 -0.90
C GLN A 10 7.79 10.38 -1.40
N LEU A 11 7.95 9.35 -2.23
CA LEU A 11 9.24 9.04 -2.86
C LEU A 11 9.75 10.21 -3.70
N ILE A 12 8.89 10.84 -4.49
CA ILE A 12 9.24 12.00 -5.32
C ILE A 12 9.71 13.17 -4.46
N GLU A 13 9.02 13.47 -3.36
CA GLU A 13 9.41 14.53 -2.43
C GLU A 13 10.78 14.28 -1.81
N GLU A 14 11.03 13.05 -1.33
CA GLU A 14 12.33 12.66 -0.76
C GLU A 14 13.46 12.73 -1.81
N LEU A 15 13.22 12.25 -3.03
CA LEU A 15 14.21 12.30 -4.10
C LEU A 15 14.54 13.74 -4.51
N ARG A 16 13.57 14.65 -4.51
CA ARG A 16 13.81 16.08 -4.75
C ARG A 16 14.61 16.73 -3.62
N ALA A 17 14.18 16.49 -2.39
CA ALA A 17 14.77 17.14 -1.22
C ALA A 17 16.20 16.69 -0.92
N ASN A 18 16.48 15.39 -1.06
CA ASN A 18 17.72 14.79 -0.60
C ASN A 18 18.70 14.44 -1.74
N HIS A 19 18.24 14.39 -3.00
CA HIS A 19 19.05 13.86 -4.12
C HIS A 19 19.03 14.71 -5.37
N ASN A 20 18.43 15.90 -5.35
CA ASN A 20 18.32 16.83 -6.48
C ASN A 20 17.70 16.20 -7.74
N VAL A 21 16.83 15.19 -7.59
CA VAL A 21 16.11 14.59 -8.71
C VAL A 21 15.01 15.55 -9.17
N ILE A 22 14.92 15.78 -10.48
CA ILE A 22 13.87 16.60 -11.10
C ILE A 22 12.79 15.64 -11.66
N PRO A 23 11.67 15.44 -10.96
CA PRO A 23 10.62 14.53 -11.40
C PRO A 23 9.72 15.19 -12.43
N ILE A 24 9.37 14.42 -13.47
CA ILE A 24 8.31 14.74 -14.43
C ILE A 24 7.27 13.64 -14.33
N VAL A 25 6.06 13.99 -13.88
CA VAL A 25 4.99 13.01 -13.64
C VAL A 25 4.09 12.93 -14.88
N VAL A 26 3.83 11.71 -15.33
CA VAL A 26 2.80 11.41 -16.33
C VAL A 26 1.70 10.61 -15.67
N CYS A 27 0.49 11.13 -15.64
CA CYS A 27 -0.64 10.49 -14.96
C CYS A 27 -1.89 10.43 -15.84
N PRO A 28 -2.84 9.51 -15.56
CA PRO A 28 -4.13 9.49 -16.23
C PRO A 28 -4.98 10.70 -15.84
N ARG A 29 -5.97 11.00 -16.67
CA ARG A 29 -7.07 11.88 -16.27
C ARG A 29 -7.94 11.09 -15.30
N GLU A 30 -7.83 11.40 -14.02
CA GLU A 30 -8.65 10.77 -12.97
C GLU A 30 -9.94 11.55 -12.75
N ALA A 31 -11.02 10.80 -12.47
CA ALA A 31 -12.20 11.40 -11.86
C ALA A 31 -11.82 11.82 -10.43
N THR A 32 -11.93 13.08 -10.13
CA THR A 32 -11.65 13.62 -8.79
C THR A 32 -12.68 13.07 -7.79
N ARG A 33 -12.24 12.24 -6.86
CA ARG A 33 -12.99 12.02 -5.62
C ARG A 33 -12.54 13.09 -4.63
N ASN A 34 -13.44 13.94 -4.19
CA ASN A 34 -13.18 15.04 -3.25
C ASN A 34 -12.11 16.06 -3.72
N GLY A 35 -12.01 16.30 -5.03
CA GLY A 35 -11.06 17.29 -5.58
C GLY A 35 -9.59 16.88 -5.59
N GLN A 36 -9.24 15.69 -5.08
CA GLN A 36 -7.85 15.20 -5.03
C GLN A 36 -7.55 14.27 -6.21
N SER A 37 -6.64 14.68 -7.07
CA SER A 37 -6.07 13.87 -8.15
C SER A 37 -4.54 13.92 -8.10
N ILE A 38 -3.84 12.99 -8.75
CA ILE A 38 -2.37 13.05 -8.86
C ILE A 38 -1.94 14.38 -9.48
N ALA A 39 -2.66 14.86 -10.48
CA ALA A 39 -2.35 16.13 -11.14
C ALA A 39 -2.51 17.34 -10.20
N SER A 40 -3.55 17.38 -9.37
CA SER A 40 -3.73 18.45 -8.37
C SER A 40 -2.65 18.42 -7.28
N GLU A 41 -2.26 17.22 -6.84
CA GLU A 41 -1.19 17.04 -5.87
C GLU A 41 0.19 17.44 -6.43
N CYS A 42 0.48 17.08 -7.69
CA CYS A 42 1.70 17.53 -8.36
C CYS A 42 1.74 19.06 -8.47
N LYS A 43 0.63 19.67 -8.89
CA LYS A 43 0.53 21.14 -8.97
C LYS A 43 0.77 21.81 -7.62
N ALA A 44 0.17 21.30 -6.56
CA ALA A 44 0.34 21.83 -5.19
C ALA A 44 1.81 21.77 -4.72
N ARG A 45 2.59 20.79 -5.20
CA ARG A 45 4.00 20.56 -4.86
C ARG A 45 4.99 21.16 -5.85
N GLY A 46 4.52 21.88 -6.87
CA GLY A 46 5.38 22.43 -7.94
C GLY A 46 6.10 21.33 -8.73
N ILE A 47 5.45 20.17 -8.95
CA ILE A 47 5.96 19.06 -9.76
C ILE A 47 5.40 19.18 -11.16
N GLU A 48 6.26 19.15 -12.17
CA GLU A 48 5.84 19.14 -13.58
C GLU A 48 5.01 17.88 -13.86
N CYS A 49 3.79 18.06 -14.39
CA CYS A 49 2.85 16.97 -14.59
C CYS A 49 2.14 17.03 -15.95
N TYR A 50 2.14 15.92 -16.65
CA TYR A 50 1.43 15.72 -17.92
C TYR A 50 0.26 14.78 -17.73
N VAL A 51 -0.95 15.31 -17.88
CA VAL A 51 -2.17 14.49 -17.89
C VAL A 51 -2.39 13.91 -19.29
N VAL A 52 -2.45 12.59 -19.38
CA VAL A 52 -2.60 11.86 -20.63
C VAL A 52 -3.61 10.71 -20.47
N PRO A 53 -4.28 10.29 -21.54
CA PRO A 53 -5.17 9.14 -21.49
C PRO A 53 -4.34 7.85 -21.43
N LEU A 54 -3.95 7.42 -20.23
CA LEU A 54 -3.23 6.16 -20.02
C LEU A 54 -4.11 4.95 -20.34
N VAL A 55 -3.50 3.88 -20.84
CA VAL A 55 -4.13 2.57 -21.04
C VAL A 55 -3.46 1.55 -20.15
N LYS A 56 -4.26 0.82 -19.40
CA LYS A 56 -3.79 -0.35 -18.64
C LYS A 56 -3.75 -1.55 -19.59
N PHE A 57 -2.63 -2.28 -19.62
CA PHE A 57 -2.54 -3.53 -20.38
C PHE A 57 -3.08 -4.74 -19.58
N LYS A 58 -3.37 -4.55 -18.29
CA LYS A 58 -4.05 -5.53 -17.43
C LYS A 58 -5.44 -5.01 -17.08
N LEU A 59 -6.45 -5.83 -17.34
CA LEU A 59 -7.86 -5.52 -17.11
C LEU A 59 -8.57 -6.70 -16.45
N ALA A 60 -9.76 -6.44 -15.89
CA ALA A 60 -10.60 -7.48 -15.33
C ALA A 60 -10.90 -8.60 -16.34
N VAL A 61 -11.02 -9.82 -15.85
CA VAL A 61 -11.36 -11.01 -16.63
C VAL A 61 -12.74 -10.86 -17.28
N GLY A 62 -12.96 -11.44 -18.47
CA GLY A 62 -14.28 -11.52 -19.10
C GLY A 62 -14.52 -10.56 -20.27
N LYS A 63 -13.50 -9.84 -20.76
CA LYS A 63 -13.63 -8.97 -21.94
C LYS A 63 -13.84 -9.74 -23.24
N SER A 64 -14.81 -9.29 -24.05
CA SER A 64 -15.10 -9.84 -25.38
C SER A 64 -13.97 -9.57 -26.38
N PHE A 65 -13.96 -10.29 -27.50
CA PHE A 65 -12.97 -10.09 -28.58
C PHE A 65 -13.00 -8.66 -29.14
N ILE A 66 -14.20 -8.11 -29.35
CA ILE A 66 -14.40 -6.74 -29.88
C ILE A 66 -13.83 -5.70 -28.88
N GLU A 67 -14.08 -5.89 -27.58
CA GLU A 67 -13.50 -5.00 -26.56
C GLU A 67 -11.97 -5.08 -26.54
N LYS A 68 -11.38 -6.27 -26.66
CA LYS A 68 -9.93 -6.45 -26.76
C LYS A 68 -9.32 -5.75 -27.97
N LEU A 69 -10.00 -5.83 -29.13
CA LEU A 69 -9.56 -5.14 -30.34
C LEU A 69 -9.63 -3.61 -30.19
N LYS A 70 -10.72 -3.07 -29.63
CA LYS A 70 -10.84 -1.63 -29.32
C LYS A 70 -9.73 -1.16 -28.35
N ILE A 71 -9.44 -1.95 -27.33
CA ILE A 71 -8.36 -1.70 -26.37
C ILE A 71 -7.01 -1.68 -27.09
N PHE A 72 -6.74 -2.64 -27.99
CA PHE A 72 -5.49 -2.73 -28.75
C PHE A 72 -5.29 -1.50 -29.66
N LEU A 73 -6.28 -1.10 -30.40
CA LEU A 73 -6.20 0.09 -31.26
C LEU A 73 -5.98 1.37 -30.43
N SER A 74 -6.77 1.53 -29.36
CA SER A 74 -6.60 2.63 -28.40
C SER A 74 -5.21 2.65 -27.75
N PHE A 75 -4.70 1.48 -27.43
CA PHE A 75 -3.37 1.28 -26.86
C PHE A 75 -2.25 1.78 -27.77
N ILE A 76 -2.26 1.38 -29.06
CA ILE A 76 -1.27 1.84 -30.04
C ILE A 76 -1.32 3.36 -30.18
N ILE A 77 -2.49 3.92 -30.43
CA ILE A 77 -2.65 5.38 -30.64
C ILE A 77 -2.13 6.16 -29.42
N ARG A 78 -2.51 5.74 -28.21
CA ARG A 78 -2.13 6.46 -26.98
C ARG A 78 -0.65 6.38 -26.67
N ASN A 79 0.00 5.22 -26.94
CA ASN A 79 1.45 5.10 -26.80
C ASN A 79 2.19 6.02 -27.79
N VAL A 80 1.77 6.05 -29.05
CA VAL A 80 2.33 6.96 -30.06
C VAL A 80 2.14 8.42 -29.65
N CYS A 81 0.93 8.80 -29.25
CA CYS A 81 0.63 10.15 -28.76
C CYS A 81 1.49 10.56 -27.56
N LEU A 82 1.69 9.64 -26.60
CA LEU A 82 2.56 9.90 -25.44
C LEU A 82 4.00 10.13 -25.84
N ILE A 83 4.58 9.24 -26.67
CA ILE A 83 5.94 9.36 -27.15
C ILE A 83 6.13 10.69 -27.88
N PHE A 84 5.17 11.07 -28.75
CA PHE A 84 5.20 12.34 -29.48
C PHE A 84 5.08 13.55 -28.54
N LYS A 85 4.21 13.48 -27.52
CA LYS A 85 4.04 14.55 -26.52
C LYS A 85 5.32 14.81 -25.73
N LEU A 86 6.05 13.73 -25.42
CA LEU A 86 7.29 13.81 -24.64
C LEU A 86 8.54 14.04 -25.49
N ARG A 87 8.44 14.15 -26.83
CA ARG A 87 9.62 14.16 -27.73
C ARG A 87 10.64 15.28 -27.47
N ASN A 88 10.18 16.42 -27.02
CA ASN A 88 11.03 17.60 -26.78
C ASN A 88 11.48 17.71 -25.30
N ILE A 89 11.04 16.80 -24.42
CA ILE A 89 11.40 16.79 -23.01
C ILE A 89 12.63 15.91 -22.84
N ARG A 90 13.65 16.39 -22.16
CA ARG A 90 14.84 15.61 -21.79
C ARG A 90 14.64 14.98 -20.43
N PHE A 91 14.91 13.70 -20.31
CA PHE A 91 14.93 12.94 -19.07
C PHE A 91 15.86 11.73 -19.21
N ASP A 92 16.48 11.33 -18.11
CA ASP A 92 17.56 10.34 -18.10
C ASP A 92 17.04 8.91 -17.97
N MET A 93 15.88 8.73 -17.37
CA MET A 93 15.25 7.44 -17.15
C MET A 93 13.73 7.53 -17.04
N VAL A 94 13.06 6.39 -17.16
CA VAL A 94 11.62 6.23 -16.89
C VAL A 94 11.42 5.37 -15.67
N HIS A 95 10.52 5.78 -14.78
CA HIS A 95 10.08 5.02 -13.61
C HIS A 95 8.57 4.77 -13.67
N SER A 96 8.13 3.54 -13.90
CA SER A 96 6.71 3.15 -13.89
C SER A 96 6.28 2.71 -12.50
N ASN A 97 5.25 3.36 -11.95
CA ASN A 97 4.80 3.19 -10.55
C ASN A 97 3.71 2.12 -10.35
N SER A 98 3.54 1.19 -11.27
CA SER A 98 2.53 0.11 -11.16
C SER A 98 2.82 -0.98 -12.17
N SER A 99 2.50 -2.23 -11.84
CA SER A 99 2.66 -3.39 -12.72
C SER A 99 1.61 -3.48 -13.84
N VAL A 100 0.61 -2.60 -13.83
CA VAL A 100 -0.51 -2.64 -14.79
C VAL A 100 -0.42 -1.64 -15.93
N ILE A 101 0.60 -0.77 -15.91
CA ILE A 101 0.83 0.28 -16.92
C ILE A 101 2.17 0.02 -17.58
N ASP A 102 2.17 -0.18 -18.89
CA ASP A 102 3.37 -0.48 -19.68
C ASP A 102 3.82 0.67 -20.59
N MET A 103 3.10 1.78 -20.63
CA MET A 103 3.41 2.95 -21.46
C MET A 103 4.83 3.50 -21.20
N GLY A 104 5.32 3.42 -19.96
CA GLY A 104 6.68 3.78 -19.60
C GLY A 104 7.75 2.94 -20.33
N ALA A 105 7.49 1.65 -20.52
CA ALA A 105 8.39 0.78 -21.26
C ALA A 105 8.49 1.19 -22.75
N TYR A 106 7.38 1.59 -23.39
CA TYR A 106 7.38 2.08 -24.76
C TYR A 106 8.12 3.41 -24.91
N VAL A 107 7.93 4.33 -23.96
CA VAL A 107 8.68 5.60 -23.95
C VAL A 107 10.18 5.32 -23.80
N SER A 108 10.56 4.44 -22.88
CA SER A 108 11.96 4.04 -22.67
C SER A 108 12.58 3.42 -23.92
N MET A 109 11.89 2.47 -24.58
CA MET A 109 12.37 1.88 -25.84
C MET A 109 12.53 2.90 -26.95
N ALA A 110 11.54 3.79 -27.13
CA ALA A 110 11.58 4.83 -28.17
C ALA A 110 12.71 5.85 -27.95
N ARG A 111 13.06 6.11 -26.69
CA ARG A 111 14.12 7.08 -26.32
C ARG A 111 15.47 6.43 -26.07
N ARG A 112 15.56 5.09 -26.04
CA ARG A 112 16.76 4.30 -25.70
C ARG A 112 17.37 4.69 -24.35
N ILE A 113 16.50 4.89 -23.34
CA ILE A 113 16.89 5.24 -21.96
C ILE A 113 16.47 4.14 -20.99
N PRO A 114 17.08 4.04 -19.80
CA PRO A 114 16.72 3.05 -18.82
C PRO A 114 15.25 3.13 -18.35
N HIS A 115 14.69 1.99 -18.02
CA HIS A 115 13.35 1.86 -17.44
C HIS A 115 13.40 1.09 -16.11
N VAL A 116 12.90 1.69 -15.06
CA VAL A 116 12.67 1.04 -13.76
C VAL A 116 11.18 0.76 -13.60
N TRP A 117 10.84 -0.46 -13.25
CA TRP A 117 9.44 -0.85 -13.00
C TRP A 117 9.20 -1.09 -11.52
N HIS A 118 8.42 -0.26 -10.87
CA HIS A 118 8.09 -0.37 -9.46
C HIS A 118 6.78 -1.16 -9.28
N LEU A 119 6.90 -2.37 -8.78
CA LEU A 119 5.82 -3.36 -8.65
C LEU A 119 5.17 -3.18 -7.28
N ARG A 120 3.96 -2.62 -7.26
CA ARG A 120 3.28 -2.21 -6.02
C ARG A 120 2.06 -3.05 -5.66
N GLU A 121 1.68 -3.98 -6.51
CA GLU A 121 0.47 -4.79 -6.36
C GLU A 121 0.68 -6.21 -6.89
N PHE A 122 -0.12 -7.15 -6.39
CA PHE A 122 -0.16 -8.51 -6.93
C PHE A 122 -0.84 -8.55 -8.31
N GLY A 123 -1.81 -7.68 -8.52
CA GLY A 123 -2.59 -7.61 -9.76
C GLY A 123 -3.77 -8.58 -9.76
N TYR A 124 -3.57 -9.87 -10.02
CA TYR A 124 -4.68 -10.83 -10.08
C TYR A 124 -5.32 -11.05 -8.71
N GLU A 125 -4.53 -11.25 -7.68
CA GLU A 125 -5.00 -11.51 -6.32
C GLU A 125 -5.76 -10.31 -5.73
N ASP A 126 -5.27 -9.09 -6.01
CA ASP A 126 -5.88 -7.86 -5.50
C ASP A 126 -7.13 -7.45 -6.27
N PHE A 127 -7.11 -7.58 -7.62
CA PHE A 127 -8.09 -6.92 -8.48
C PHE A 127 -8.66 -7.84 -9.58
N ARG A 128 -8.32 -9.12 -9.58
CA ARG A 128 -8.70 -10.08 -10.65
C ARG A 128 -8.33 -9.58 -12.05
N ILE A 129 -7.21 -8.85 -12.19
CA ILE A 129 -6.74 -8.32 -13.46
C ILE A 129 -5.71 -9.22 -14.12
N VAL A 130 -5.85 -9.37 -15.44
CA VAL A 130 -4.97 -10.18 -16.29
C VAL A 130 -4.49 -9.37 -17.50
N SER A 131 -3.39 -9.77 -18.12
CA SER A 131 -2.91 -9.16 -19.36
C SER A 131 -3.92 -9.37 -20.49
N VAL A 132 -4.34 -8.27 -21.12
CA VAL A 132 -5.26 -8.29 -22.28
C VAL A 132 -4.62 -8.99 -23.47
N PHE A 133 -3.31 -8.88 -23.59
CA PHE A 133 -2.53 -9.43 -24.73
C PHE A 133 -1.89 -10.79 -24.40
N GLY A 134 -2.22 -11.38 -23.24
CA GLY A 134 -1.76 -12.69 -22.82
C GLY A 134 -0.37 -12.69 -22.19
N LYS A 135 0.00 -13.87 -21.64
CA LYS A 135 1.26 -14.06 -20.89
C LYS A 135 2.53 -13.88 -21.75
N ARG A 136 2.47 -14.14 -23.07
CA ARG A 136 3.62 -13.93 -23.97
C ARG A 136 3.97 -12.46 -24.10
N TYR A 137 2.97 -11.62 -24.27
CA TYR A 137 3.13 -10.17 -24.28
C TYR A 137 3.66 -9.66 -22.93
N GLU A 138 3.09 -10.12 -21.84
CA GLU A 138 3.52 -9.73 -20.50
C GLU A 138 5.00 -10.03 -20.25
N ARG A 139 5.47 -11.25 -20.61
CA ARG A 139 6.89 -11.61 -20.55
C ARG A 139 7.75 -10.72 -21.44
N TRP A 140 7.31 -10.46 -22.67
CA TRP A 140 8.02 -9.63 -23.61
C TRP A 140 8.17 -8.19 -23.10
N ILE A 141 7.10 -7.54 -22.64
CA ILE A 141 7.15 -6.16 -22.18
C ILE A 141 7.99 -6.01 -20.90
N TYR A 142 7.89 -6.96 -19.97
CA TYR A 142 8.74 -6.97 -18.79
C TYR A 142 10.22 -7.23 -19.13
N SER A 143 10.52 -7.95 -20.19
CA SER A 143 11.90 -8.15 -20.65
C SER A 143 12.57 -6.86 -21.13
N LYS A 144 11.80 -5.83 -21.48
CA LYS A 144 12.31 -4.51 -21.94
C LYS A 144 12.69 -3.57 -20.80
N CYS A 145 12.38 -3.93 -19.59
CA CYS A 145 12.73 -3.16 -18.40
C CYS A 145 14.22 -3.35 -18.04
N THR A 146 14.89 -2.29 -17.64
CA THR A 146 16.28 -2.34 -17.16
C THR A 146 16.33 -3.01 -15.78
N CYS A 147 15.44 -2.61 -14.87
CA CYS A 147 15.35 -3.15 -13.52
C CYS A 147 13.91 -3.05 -13.00
N ALA A 148 13.51 -3.99 -12.17
CA ALA A 148 12.27 -3.92 -11.41
C ALA A 148 12.55 -3.73 -9.91
N ILE A 149 11.68 -3.00 -9.23
CA ILE A 149 11.66 -2.86 -7.77
C ILE A 149 10.43 -3.60 -7.26
N ALA A 150 10.64 -4.55 -6.37
CA ALA A 150 9.58 -5.19 -5.59
C ALA A 150 9.48 -4.54 -4.21
N ILE A 151 8.28 -4.23 -3.78
CA ILE A 151 8.04 -3.54 -2.49
C ILE A 151 8.03 -4.49 -1.28
N SER A 152 8.07 -5.80 -1.52
CA SER A 152 8.09 -6.87 -0.51
C SER A 152 8.67 -8.14 -1.13
N LYS A 153 9.03 -9.11 -0.29
CA LYS A 153 9.51 -10.44 -0.74
C LYS A 153 8.41 -11.19 -1.51
N VAL A 154 7.17 -11.15 -1.03
CA VAL A 154 6.05 -11.81 -1.71
C VAL A 154 5.81 -11.22 -3.11
N ILE A 155 6.00 -9.93 -3.32
CA ILE A 155 5.97 -9.31 -4.64
C ILE A 155 7.20 -9.69 -5.46
N GLU A 156 8.39 -9.72 -4.85
CA GLU A 156 9.60 -10.18 -5.52
C GLU A 156 9.45 -11.61 -6.03
N GLU A 157 9.03 -12.54 -5.20
CA GLU A 157 8.82 -13.96 -5.55
C GLU A 157 7.83 -14.11 -6.68
N LYS A 158 6.69 -13.41 -6.62
CA LYS A 158 5.68 -13.43 -7.68
C LYS A 158 6.23 -12.99 -9.03
N PHE A 159 7.02 -11.93 -9.06
CA PHE A 159 7.50 -11.34 -10.31
C PHE A 159 8.88 -11.85 -10.73
N ARG A 160 9.60 -12.58 -9.90
CA ARG A 160 10.91 -13.18 -10.21
C ARG A 160 10.94 -13.95 -11.53
N PRO A 161 9.90 -14.74 -11.92
CA PRO A 161 9.88 -15.45 -13.21
C PRO A 161 9.90 -14.56 -14.45
N TYR A 162 9.57 -13.26 -14.28
CA TYR A 162 9.57 -12.28 -15.38
C TYR A 162 10.86 -11.48 -15.46
N PHE A 163 11.53 -11.24 -14.32
CA PHE A 163 12.67 -10.32 -14.23
C PHE A 163 14.00 -11.01 -13.87
N ASN A 164 13.98 -12.23 -13.35
CA ASN A 164 15.15 -12.96 -12.86
C ASN A 164 16.04 -12.06 -11.95
N HIS A 165 17.34 -11.96 -12.24
CA HIS A 165 18.32 -11.14 -11.51
C HIS A 165 18.12 -9.62 -11.65
N ARG A 166 17.19 -9.17 -12.48
CA ARG A 166 16.88 -7.74 -12.68
C ARG A 166 15.84 -7.18 -11.71
N ILE A 167 15.31 -7.98 -10.78
CA ILE A 167 14.44 -7.52 -9.71
C ILE A 167 15.24 -7.20 -8.45
N ARG A 168 14.86 -6.16 -7.74
CA ARG A 168 15.46 -5.71 -6.47
C ARG A 168 14.39 -5.51 -5.44
N LEU A 169 14.60 -6.09 -4.25
CA LEU A 169 13.75 -5.84 -3.10
C LEU A 169 14.10 -4.47 -2.48
N ILE A 170 13.17 -3.54 -2.54
CA ILE A 170 13.26 -2.26 -1.84
C ILE A 170 11.89 -1.99 -1.21
N TYR A 171 11.79 -2.20 0.09
CA TYR A 171 10.54 -1.97 0.83
C TYR A 171 10.03 -0.54 0.66
N ASN A 172 8.72 -0.36 0.65
CA ASN A 172 8.12 0.97 0.63
C ASN A 172 8.56 1.79 1.85
N GLY A 173 8.68 3.10 1.65
CA GLY A 173 8.88 4.05 2.73
C GLY A 173 7.56 4.63 3.23
N VAL A 174 7.53 4.90 4.53
CA VAL A 174 6.48 5.65 5.21
C VAL A 174 7.13 6.86 5.87
N VAL A 175 6.51 8.03 5.74
CA VAL A 175 7.00 9.25 6.39
C VAL A 175 6.82 9.10 7.89
N PRO A 176 7.88 9.26 8.69
CA PRO A 176 7.79 9.31 10.13
C PRO A 176 6.79 10.37 10.60
N LYS A 177 6.10 10.09 11.67
CA LYS A 177 5.15 11.03 12.26
C LYS A 177 5.85 11.97 13.24
N ASP A 178 5.24 13.13 13.47
CA ASP A 178 5.66 14.02 14.53
C ASP A 178 5.55 13.30 15.88
N GLU A 179 6.58 13.44 16.72
CA GLU A 179 6.60 12.80 18.05
C GLU A 179 5.43 13.22 18.93
N SER A 180 4.91 14.42 18.74
CA SER A 180 3.70 14.92 19.43
C SER A 180 2.42 14.17 19.09
N LEU A 181 2.44 13.39 17.99
CA LEU A 181 1.29 12.57 17.53
C LEU A 181 1.44 11.10 17.87
N LEU A 182 2.48 10.69 18.60
CA LEU A 182 2.63 9.30 19.02
C LEU A 182 1.56 8.91 20.04
N ALA A 183 1.12 7.66 19.98
CA ALA A 183 0.18 7.11 20.94
C ALA A 183 0.78 7.07 22.34
N ILE A 184 -0.03 7.42 23.32
CA ILE A 184 0.28 7.40 24.75
C ILE A 184 -0.61 6.38 25.41
N HIS A 185 -0.03 5.30 25.90
CA HIS A 185 -0.75 4.17 26.49
C HIS A 185 -1.18 4.45 27.94
N ASN A 186 -2.01 5.47 28.14
CA ASN A 186 -2.58 5.83 29.46
C ASN A 186 -4.07 5.52 29.58
N ASN A 187 -4.63 4.79 28.61
CA ASN A 187 -6.04 4.54 28.54
C ASN A 187 -6.45 3.47 29.56
N LYS A 188 -7.52 3.72 30.31
CA LYS A 188 -8.17 2.70 31.15
C LYS A 188 -8.88 1.62 30.31
N VAL A 189 -9.21 1.96 29.07
CA VAL A 189 -9.93 1.11 28.12
C VAL A 189 -9.03 0.91 26.90
N THR A 190 -8.60 -0.33 26.65
CA THR A 190 -7.77 -0.66 25.48
C THR A 190 -8.52 -0.40 24.19
N THR A 191 -7.99 0.47 23.35
CA THR A 191 -8.61 0.92 22.13
C THR A 191 -7.87 0.38 20.91
N PHE A 192 -8.53 -0.47 20.12
CA PHE A 192 -8.05 -0.99 18.84
C PHE A 192 -8.52 -0.09 17.70
N CYS A 193 -7.74 -0.03 16.62
CA CYS A 193 -8.16 0.66 15.40
C CYS A 193 -7.98 -0.21 14.15
N LEU A 194 -8.91 -0.06 13.21
CA LEU A 194 -8.80 -0.56 11.84
C LEU A 194 -8.91 0.64 10.89
N THR A 195 -7.80 1.00 10.24
CA THR A 195 -7.80 2.11 9.28
C THR A 195 -7.68 1.59 7.84
N GLY A 196 -8.51 2.12 6.96
CA GLY A 196 -8.55 1.75 5.55
C GLY A 196 -9.97 1.70 5.01
N ARG A 197 -10.15 1.19 3.79
CA ARG A 197 -11.49 0.98 3.24
C ARG A 197 -12.22 -0.10 4.02
N VAL A 198 -13.49 0.13 4.28
CA VAL A 198 -14.36 -0.87 4.90
C VAL A 198 -14.94 -1.73 3.76
N GLU A 199 -14.30 -2.85 3.49
CA GLU A 199 -14.60 -3.77 2.39
C GLU A 199 -14.20 -5.20 2.75
N PRO A 200 -14.80 -6.25 2.14
CA PRO A 200 -14.61 -7.65 2.57
C PRO A 200 -13.16 -8.10 2.66
N ASN A 201 -12.28 -7.68 1.74
CA ASN A 201 -10.86 -8.06 1.73
C ASN A 201 -10.03 -7.44 2.87
N LYS A 202 -10.60 -6.50 3.64
CA LYS A 202 -9.98 -5.91 4.84
C LYS A 202 -10.43 -6.60 6.13
N ASN A 203 -11.35 -7.55 6.05
CA ASN A 203 -11.73 -8.48 7.10
C ASN A 203 -12.15 -7.84 8.43
N GLN A 204 -12.80 -6.67 8.41
CA GLN A 204 -13.32 -6.07 9.65
C GLN A 204 -14.26 -7.00 10.41
N LEU A 205 -14.95 -7.92 9.71
CA LEU A 205 -15.84 -8.89 10.33
C LEU A 205 -15.10 -9.86 11.28
N GLU A 206 -13.84 -10.23 10.98
CA GLU A 206 -13.04 -11.06 11.89
C GLU A 206 -12.77 -10.33 13.22
N ALA A 207 -12.45 -9.04 13.18
CA ALA A 207 -12.30 -8.24 14.39
C ALA A 207 -13.58 -8.22 15.24
N LEU A 208 -14.74 -8.10 14.59
CA LEU A 208 -16.03 -8.10 15.30
C LEU A 208 -16.36 -9.47 15.89
N ARG A 209 -16.04 -10.56 15.18
CA ARG A 209 -16.19 -11.94 15.70
C ARG A 209 -15.28 -12.17 16.91
N ALA A 210 -14.01 -11.77 16.82
CA ALA A 210 -13.09 -11.83 17.94
C ALA A 210 -13.59 -10.99 19.14
N ALA A 211 -14.09 -9.77 18.89
CA ALA A 211 -14.69 -8.92 19.92
C ALA A 211 -15.86 -9.58 20.63
N ALA A 212 -16.74 -10.30 19.90
CA ALA A 212 -17.86 -11.03 20.49
C ALA A 212 -17.41 -12.20 21.40
N LEU A 213 -16.26 -12.82 21.08
CA LEU A 213 -15.65 -13.84 21.95
C LEU A 213 -15.05 -13.21 23.20
N ILE A 214 -14.26 -12.13 23.04
CA ILE A 214 -13.58 -11.43 24.13
C ILE A 214 -14.60 -10.91 25.15
N LYS A 215 -15.69 -10.30 24.71
CA LYS A 215 -16.74 -9.77 25.58
C LYS A 215 -17.31 -10.80 26.56
N LYS A 216 -17.24 -12.08 26.22
CA LYS A 216 -17.68 -13.20 27.09
C LYS A 216 -16.58 -13.70 28.02
N GLN A 217 -15.33 -13.28 27.83
CA GLN A 217 -14.15 -13.85 28.47
C GLN A 217 -13.40 -12.89 29.40
N THR A 218 -13.69 -11.58 29.32
CA THR A 218 -13.03 -10.57 30.16
C THR A 218 -14.03 -9.55 30.71
N GLU A 219 -13.77 -9.10 31.94
CA GLU A 219 -14.50 -8.00 32.58
C GLU A 219 -13.90 -6.62 32.20
N LYS A 220 -12.74 -6.59 31.52
CA LYS A 220 -12.11 -5.34 31.11
C LYS A 220 -12.79 -4.76 29.87
N ASP A 221 -13.02 -3.46 29.89
CA ASP A 221 -13.58 -2.74 28.78
C ASP A 221 -12.56 -2.60 27.64
N PHE A 222 -13.05 -2.66 26.42
CA PHE A 222 -12.27 -2.38 25.21
C PHE A 222 -13.11 -1.68 24.16
N LYS A 223 -12.43 -1.00 23.21
CA LYS A 223 -13.05 -0.36 22.05
C LYS A 223 -12.39 -0.74 20.74
N ILE A 224 -13.16 -0.71 19.66
CA ILE A 224 -12.69 -0.90 18.28
C ILE A 224 -13.18 0.29 17.44
N LEU A 225 -12.25 1.06 16.90
CA LEU A 225 -12.53 2.17 16.00
C LEU A 225 -12.31 1.72 14.56
N ILE A 226 -13.34 1.81 13.72
CA ILE A 226 -13.30 1.48 12.29
C ILE A 226 -13.29 2.79 11.50
N VAL A 227 -12.15 3.08 10.85
CA VAL A 227 -11.88 4.38 10.21
C VAL A 227 -11.62 4.19 8.72
N GLY A 228 -12.47 4.75 7.89
CA GLY A 228 -12.26 4.73 6.44
C GLY A 228 -13.54 4.89 5.62
N HIS A 229 -13.36 4.91 4.31
CA HIS A 229 -14.49 4.95 3.40
C HIS A 229 -15.23 3.62 3.43
N CYS A 230 -16.54 3.69 3.66
CA CYS A 230 -17.40 2.53 3.85
C CYS A 230 -18.05 2.09 2.53
N ASP A 231 -17.89 0.82 2.16
CA ASP A 231 -18.81 0.13 1.27
C ASP A 231 -20.15 -0.03 1.99
N LYS A 232 -21.25 0.42 1.37
CA LYS A 232 -22.55 0.48 2.03
C LYS A 232 -23.06 -0.90 2.43
N ASP A 233 -23.05 -1.84 1.50
CA ASP A 233 -23.62 -3.17 1.72
C ASP A 233 -22.85 -3.94 2.78
N TYR A 234 -21.50 -3.91 2.69
CA TYR A 234 -20.65 -4.55 3.67
C TYR A 234 -20.75 -3.88 5.06
N THR A 235 -20.86 -2.57 5.11
CA THR A 235 -21.01 -1.84 6.38
C THR A 235 -22.32 -2.20 7.09
N GLU A 236 -23.41 -2.38 6.36
CA GLU A 236 -24.66 -2.82 6.96
C GLU A 236 -24.55 -4.26 7.54
N VAL A 237 -23.82 -5.15 6.88
CA VAL A 237 -23.50 -6.49 7.44
C VAL A 237 -22.74 -6.36 8.76
N LEU A 238 -21.72 -5.47 8.82
CA LEU A 238 -20.96 -5.25 10.05
C LEU A 238 -21.79 -4.66 11.18
N LYS A 239 -22.62 -3.65 10.91
CA LYS A 239 -23.52 -3.03 11.89
C LYS A 239 -24.55 -4.01 12.42
N LYS A 240 -25.13 -4.82 11.52
CA LYS A 240 -26.04 -5.89 11.96
C LYS A 240 -25.33 -6.86 12.89
N PHE A 241 -24.10 -7.29 12.57
CA PHE A 241 -23.35 -8.17 13.46
C PHE A 241 -23.06 -7.53 14.81
N VAL A 242 -22.75 -6.23 14.86
CA VAL A 242 -22.56 -5.47 16.11
C VAL A 242 -23.82 -5.51 16.97
N ALA A 243 -24.99 -5.22 16.39
CA ALA A 243 -26.26 -5.24 17.10
C ALA A 243 -26.65 -6.64 17.58
N ASP A 244 -26.55 -7.66 16.71
CA ASP A 244 -26.89 -9.05 17.03
C ASP A 244 -26.02 -9.64 18.18
N ASN A 245 -24.82 -9.06 18.44
CA ASN A 245 -23.89 -9.51 19.48
C ASN A 245 -23.73 -8.51 20.65
N GLY A 246 -24.54 -7.46 20.69
CA GLY A 246 -24.53 -6.45 21.76
C GLY A 246 -23.22 -5.67 21.86
N LEU A 247 -22.52 -5.41 20.73
CA LEU A 247 -21.21 -4.75 20.70
C LEU A 247 -21.28 -3.24 20.48
N GLU A 248 -22.46 -2.62 20.60
CA GLU A 248 -22.71 -1.20 20.30
C GLU A 248 -21.84 -0.26 21.17
N ASN A 249 -21.54 -0.67 22.40
CA ASN A 249 -20.67 0.10 23.29
C ASN A 249 -19.17 -0.15 23.03
N ASN A 250 -18.82 -1.18 22.26
CA ASN A 250 -17.44 -1.56 21.99
C ASN A 250 -16.96 -1.12 20.60
N VAL A 251 -17.87 -0.91 19.63
CA VAL A 251 -17.50 -0.68 18.22
C VAL A 251 -18.03 0.66 17.72
N GLU A 252 -17.13 1.48 17.14
CA GLU A 252 -17.48 2.76 16.58
C GLU A 252 -17.03 2.85 15.11
N PHE A 253 -17.97 3.23 14.21
CA PHE A 253 -17.72 3.46 12.79
C PHE A 253 -17.52 4.96 12.56
N LEU A 254 -16.27 5.41 12.39
CA LEU A 254 -15.92 6.83 12.23
C LEU A 254 -16.06 7.34 10.79
N GLY A 255 -16.27 6.43 9.81
CA GLY A 255 -16.32 6.80 8.41
C GLY A 255 -14.99 7.35 7.87
N TYR A 256 -15.05 8.08 6.76
CA TYR A 256 -13.86 8.71 6.18
C TYR A 256 -13.37 9.89 7.02
N ARG A 257 -12.10 9.85 7.42
CA ARG A 257 -11.46 10.87 8.26
C ARG A 257 -10.18 11.38 7.61
N THR A 258 -9.87 12.64 7.82
CA THR A 258 -8.60 13.29 7.40
C THR A 258 -7.60 13.45 8.54
N ASP A 259 -8.09 13.39 9.77
CA ASP A 259 -7.35 13.49 11.04
C ASP A 259 -6.98 12.12 11.63
N VAL A 260 -6.67 11.15 10.75
CA VAL A 260 -6.30 9.78 11.16
C VAL A 260 -5.15 9.76 12.18
N PRO A 261 -4.07 10.56 12.04
CA PRO A 261 -2.99 10.56 13.04
C PRO A 261 -3.48 10.91 14.46
N GLN A 262 -4.41 11.88 14.60
CA GLN A 262 -4.97 12.27 15.88
C GLN A 262 -5.90 11.21 16.48
N ILE A 263 -6.56 10.43 15.61
CA ILE A 263 -7.36 9.27 16.05
C ILE A 263 -6.42 8.18 16.56
N LEU A 264 -5.36 7.85 15.80
CA LEU A 264 -4.38 6.82 16.19
C LEU A 264 -3.67 7.16 17.48
N GLN A 265 -3.42 8.44 17.77
CA GLN A 265 -2.83 8.90 19.03
C GLN A 265 -3.63 8.45 20.27
N LYS A 266 -4.93 8.23 20.12
CA LYS A 266 -5.84 7.82 21.17
C LYS A 266 -6.06 6.30 21.20
N CYS A 267 -5.39 5.56 20.34
CA CYS A 267 -5.48 4.11 20.25
C CYS A 267 -4.26 3.45 20.86
N ASP A 268 -4.41 2.21 21.29
CA ASP A 268 -3.37 1.40 21.90
C ASP A 268 -2.82 0.35 20.92
N ALA A 269 -3.67 -0.16 20.05
CA ALA A 269 -3.29 -1.19 19.09
C ALA A 269 -3.95 -1.00 17.71
N GLY A 270 -3.24 -1.41 16.67
CA GLY A 270 -3.73 -1.47 15.30
C GLY A 270 -4.01 -2.90 14.84
N LEU A 271 -5.14 -3.10 14.17
CA LEU A 271 -5.52 -4.39 13.58
C LEU A 271 -5.36 -4.34 12.06
N MET A 272 -4.52 -5.24 11.50
CA MET A 272 -4.29 -5.41 10.08
C MET A 272 -4.72 -6.82 9.64
N LEU A 273 -6.00 -6.97 9.32
CA LEU A 273 -6.65 -8.27 9.10
C LEU A 273 -6.86 -8.60 7.62
N SER A 274 -6.22 -7.87 6.73
CA SER A 274 -6.40 -8.02 5.27
C SER A 274 -6.05 -9.43 4.80
N THR A 275 -6.83 -9.93 3.83
CA THR A 275 -6.59 -11.25 3.22
C THR A 275 -5.29 -11.31 2.42
N ASN A 276 -4.83 -10.17 1.93
CA ASN A 276 -3.60 -10.08 1.15
C ASN A 276 -3.07 -8.65 1.15
N GLU A 277 -1.85 -8.44 1.61
CA GLU A 277 -1.18 -7.14 1.59
C GLU A 277 0.10 -7.21 0.78
N ALA A 278 0.21 -6.37 -0.25
CA ALA A 278 1.42 -6.30 -1.06
C ALA A 278 2.62 -5.71 -0.30
N PHE A 279 2.37 -4.85 0.69
CA PHE A 279 3.40 -4.31 1.59
C PHE A 279 2.90 -4.15 3.02
N GLY A 280 1.63 -3.76 3.24
CA GLY A 280 1.16 -3.45 4.61
C GLY A 280 1.58 -2.05 5.08
N ARG A 281 1.35 -1.04 4.24
CA ARG A 281 1.67 0.35 4.59
C ARG A 281 1.04 0.77 5.93
N VAL A 282 -0.19 0.38 6.19
CA VAL A 282 -0.92 0.69 7.42
C VAL A 282 -0.29 0.00 8.63
N THR A 283 0.23 -1.22 8.48
CA THR A 283 1.01 -1.92 9.52
C THR A 283 2.19 -1.06 9.98
N VAL A 284 2.96 -0.54 9.02
CA VAL A 284 4.09 0.35 9.32
C VAL A 284 3.62 1.68 9.92
N GLU A 285 2.51 2.25 9.43
CA GLU A 285 1.92 3.48 9.98
C GLU A 285 1.52 3.31 11.45
N TYR A 286 0.93 2.17 11.83
CA TYR A 286 0.63 1.84 13.23
C TYR A 286 1.88 1.73 14.08
N MET A 287 2.87 0.95 13.61
CA MET A 287 4.14 0.80 14.33
C MET A 287 4.83 2.14 14.55
N MET A 288 4.92 3.00 13.52
CA MET A 288 5.52 4.34 13.62
C MET A 288 4.74 5.26 14.56
N GLN A 289 3.45 5.04 14.73
CA GLN A 289 2.59 5.78 15.66
C GLN A 289 2.67 5.27 17.10
N ASN A 290 3.54 4.30 17.39
CA ASN A 290 3.70 3.65 18.67
C ASN A 290 2.49 2.79 19.10
N LEU A 291 1.78 2.16 18.17
CA LEU A 291 0.73 1.20 18.48
C LEU A 291 1.28 -0.23 18.46
N ALA A 292 0.80 -1.08 19.36
CA ALA A 292 0.95 -2.52 19.20
C ALA A 292 0.18 -2.99 17.96
N VAL A 293 0.72 -3.95 17.21
CA VAL A 293 0.06 -4.40 15.98
C VAL A 293 -0.30 -5.87 16.07
N ILE A 294 -1.56 -6.20 15.76
CA ILE A 294 -1.99 -7.56 15.46
C ILE A 294 -2.29 -7.63 13.98
N ALA A 295 -1.66 -8.55 13.26
CA ALA A 295 -1.86 -8.70 11.82
C ALA A 295 -2.10 -10.14 11.40
N SER A 296 -2.80 -10.34 10.28
CA SER A 296 -2.90 -11.66 9.65
C SER A 296 -1.53 -12.12 9.15
N ASN A 297 -1.24 -13.40 9.29
CA ASN A 297 -0.03 -14.05 8.77
C ASN A 297 -0.12 -14.25 7.24
N THR A 298 -0.40 -13.16 6.50
CA THR A 298 -0.61 -13.18 5.05
C THR A 298 0.13 -12.03 4.35
N GLY A 299 0.40 -12.20 3.05
CA GLY A 299 1.06 -11.18 2.26
C GLY A 299 2.40 -10.77 2.85
N ALA A 300 2.63 -9.46 2.93
CA ALA A 300 3.88 -8.90 3.45
C ALA A 300 3.88 -8.67 4.98
N ASN A 301 2.79 -8.95 5.70
CA ASN A 301 2.76 -8.75 7.16
C ASN A 301 3.86 -9.52 7.89
N PRO A 302 4.14 -10.82 7.58
CA PRO A 302 5.24 -11.58 8.21
C PRO A 302 6.66 -11.06 7.87
N GLU A 303 6.76 -10.17 6.87
CA GLU A 303 8.05 -9.52 6.54
C GLU A 303 8.28 -8.26 7.40
N ILE A 304 7.19 -7.64 7.87
CA ILE A 304 7.19 -6.41 8.65
C ILE A 304 7.19 -6.71 10.14
N ILE A 305 6.45 -7.74 10.56
CA ILE A 305 6.26 -8.11 11.96
C ILE A 305 7.07 -9.36 12.27
N THR A 306 7.88 -9.28 13.31
CA THR A 306 8.44 -10.44 14.01
C THR A 306 7.48 -10.82 15.12
N ASP A 307 6.79 -11.94 14.97
CA ASP A 307 5.75 -12.39 15.90
C ASP A 307 6.24 -12.48 17.34
N GLY A 308 5.46 -11.98 18.29
CA GLY A 308 5.78 -11.89 19.71
C GLY A 308 6.87 -10.87 20.07
N VAL A 309 7.48 -10.19 19.07
CA VAL A 309 8.58 -9.24 19.30
C VAL A 309 8.22 -7.83 18.90
N THR A 310 7.81 -7.61 17.64
CA THR A 310 7.47 -6.29 17.09
C THR A 310 6.00 -6.12 16.78
N GLY A 311 5.18 -7.11 17.12
CA GLY A 311 3.76 -7.23 16.95
C GLY A 311 3.34 -8.68 17.10
N LEU A 312 2.07 -8.97 16.85
CA LEU A 312 1.49 -10.31 16.92
C LEU A 312 0.93 -10.72 15.56
N LEU A 313 1.18 -11.97 15.15
CA LEU A 313 0.61 -12.55 13.93
C LEU A 313 -0.43 -13.63 14.31
N TYR A 314 -1.53 -13.69 13.57
CA TYR A 314 -2.52 -14.75 13.68
C TYR A 314 -2.80 -15.37 12.31
N GLU A 315 -3.18 -16.63 12.26
CA GLU A 315 -3.57 -17.28 11.02
C GLU A 315 -4.92 -16.76 10.54
N LEU A 316 -4.98 -16.30 9.29
CA LEU A 316 -6.19 -15.74 8.69
C LEU A 316 -7.37 -16.72 8.81
N GLY A 317 -8.48 -16.27 9.36
CA GLY A 317 -9.66 -17.08 9.61
C GLY A 317 -9.69 -17.76 10.99
N ASP A 318 -8.60 -17.78 11.73
CA ASP A 318 -8.55 -18.27 13.12
C ASP A 318 -9.00 -17.16 14.08
N ILE A 319 -10.31 -17.11 14.28
CA ILE A 319 -10.97 -16.07 15.12
C ILE A 319 -10.59 -16.23 16.59
N GLU A 320 -10.43 -17.46 17.06
CA GLU A 320 -10.03 -17.80 18.43
C GLU A 320 -8.62 -17.26 18.72
N SER A 321 -7.66 -17.51 17.83
CA SER A 321 -6.30 -16.98 17.94
C SER A 321 -6.29 -15.44 17.89
N LEU A 322 -7.08 -14.82 17.01
CA LEU A 322 -7.21 -13.35 16.99
C LEU A 322 -7.78 -12.82 18.32
N ALA A 323 -8.83 -13.45 18.85
CA ALA A 323 -9.44 -13.06 20.10
C ALA A 323 -8.46 -13.20 21.27
N GLU A 324 -7.68 -14.29 21.33
CA GLU A 324 -6.66 -14.51 22.36
C GLU A 324 -5.59 -13.39 22.32
N LYS A 325 -5.07 -13.06 21.14
CA LYS A 325 -4.07 -11.99 20.98
C LYS A 325 -4.61 -10.61 21.35
N MET A 326 -5.85 -10.30 20.96
CA MET A 326 -6.52 -9.07 21.39
C MET A 326 -6.70 -9.05 22.92
N LYS A 327 -7.13 -10.16 23.51
CA LYS A 327 -7.31 -10.31 24.98
C LYS A 327 -5.98 -10.12 25.72
N PHE A 328 -4.86 -10.66 25.22
CA PHE A 328 -3.54 -10.42 25.82
C PHE A 328 -3.22 -8.94 25.92
N LEU A 329 -3.47 -8.16 24.85
CA LEU A 329 -3.24 -6.72 24.88
C LEU A 329 -4.21 -5.95 25.81
N ILE A 330 -5.41 -6.48 26.04
CA ILE A 330 -6.37 -5.92 27.01
C ILE A 330 -5.93 -6.20 28.46
N GLU A 331 -5.40 -7.38 28.71
CA GLU A 331 -5.08 -7.85 30.07
C GLU A 331 -3.67 -7.50 30.52
N ASP A 332 -2.70 -7.48 29.62
CA ASP A 332 -1.29 -7.22 29.88
C ASP A 332 -0.80 -5.93 29.21
N HIS A 333 -0.87 -4.83 29.95
CA HIS A 333 -0.41 -3.52 29.48
C HIS A 333 1.10 -3.47 29.26
N SER A 334 1.89 -4.25 29.99
CA SER A 334 3.35 -4.29 29.83
C SER A 334 3.75 -4.96 28.52
N LEU A 335 3.03 -6.01 28.11
CA LEU A 335 3.17 -6.63 26.80
C LEU A 335 2.82 -5.64 25.69
N LEU A 336 1.69 -4.92 25.82
CA LEU A 336 1.25 -3.92 24.87
C LEU A 336 2.33 -2.85 24.66
N GLU A 337 2.85 -2.25 25.73
CA GLU A 337 3.93 -1.24 25.66
C GLU A 337 5.20 -1.80 25.04
N SER A 338 5.63 -3.00 25.44
CA SER A 338 6.83 -3.65 24.90
C SER A 338 6.73 -3.88 23.38
N LEU A 339 5.58 -4.37 22.90
CA LEU A 339 5.34 -4.60 21.46
C LEU A 339 5.30 -3.28 20.68
N SER A 340 4.63 -2.26 21.23
CA SER A 340 4.53 -0.93 20.62
C SER A 340 5.91 -0.30 20.44
N GLU A 341 6.72 -0.29 21.50
CA GLU A 341 8.05 0.33 21.47
C GLU A 341 9.03 -0.40 20.54
N LYS A 342 9.05 -1.73 20.62
CA LYS A 342 9.91 -2.54 19.73
C LYS A 342 9.44 -2.42 18.27
N GLY A 343 8.11 -2.44 18.04
CA GLY A 343 7.52 -2.23 16.74
C GLY A 343 7.91 -0.87 16.15
N LYS A 344 7.78 0.21 16.93
CA LYS A 344 8.19 1.54 16.53
C LYS A 344 9.66 1.60 16.13
N ARG A 345 10.56 1.13 16.98
CA ARG A 345 12.01 1.10 16.67
C ARG A 345 12.30 0.34 15.39
N HIS A 346 11.65 -0.81 15.20
CA HIS A 346 11.81 -1.62 13.99
C HIS A 346 11.32 -0.87 12.74
N ALA A 347 10.15 -0.22 12.80
CA ALA A 347 9.60 0.54 11.67
C ALA A 347 10.51 1.73 11.28
N TYR A 348 11.01 2.47 12.26
CA TYR A 348 11.92 3.60 12.01
C TYR A 348 13.28 3.15 11.45
N SER A 349 13.79 1.99 11.83
CA SER A 349 15.09 1.49 11.33
C SER A 349 15.01 0.85 9.94
N HIS A 350 13.82 0.46 9.45
CA HIS A 350 13.70 -0.31 8.21
C HIS A 350 12.80 0.31 7.13
N PHE A 351 11.78 1.11 7.51
CA PHE A 351 10.68 1.46 6.60
C PHE A 351 10.44 2.96 6.46
N THR A 352 11.41 3.82 6.78
CA THR A 352 11.24 5.27 6.59
C THR A 352 11.30 5.65 5.11
N SER A 353 10.63 6.76 4.75
CA SER A 353 10.67 7.33 3.40
C SER A 353 12.08 7.70 2.96
N VAL A 354 12.91 8.19 3.88
CA VAL A 354 14.32 8.52 3.64
C VAL A 354 15.14 7.28 3.27
N LEU A 355 15.01 6.18 4.03
CA LEU A 355 15.70 4.92 3.72
C LEU A 355 15.28 4.35 2.36
N ASN A 356 13.99 4.43 2.05
CA ASN A 356 13.45 4.00 0.77
C ASN A 356 14.04 4.84 -0.38
N SER A 357 14.00 6.17 -0.27
CA SER A 357 14.53 7.07 -1.31
C SER A 357 16.02 6.90 -1.53
N ASN A 358 16.83 6.74 -0.47
CA ASN A 358 18.27 6.49 -0.57
C ASN A 358 18.59 5.22 -1.35
N LYS A 359 17.88 4.10 -1.05
CA LYS A 359 18.05 2.83 -1.77
C LYS A 359 17.65 2.94 -3.24
N ILE A 360 16.55 3.64 -3.54
CA ILE A 360 16.08 3.86 -4.90
C ILE A 360 17.04 4.76 -5.66
N PHE A 361 17.54 5.83 -5.05
CA PHE A 361 18.51 6.71 -5.69
C PHE A 361 19.83 5.98 -5.99
N SER A 362 20.35 5.18 -5.07
CA SER A 362 21.54 4.33 -5.31
C SER A 362 21.33 3.37 -6.48
N LEU A 363 20.11 2.81 -6.61
CA LEU A 363 19.75 2.00 -7.78
C LEU A 363 19.77 2.83 -9.09
N TYR A 364 19.25 4.06 -9.06
CA TYR A 364 19.28 4.96 -10.23
C TYR A 364 20.72 5.26 -10.66
N GLN A 365 21.58 5.61 -9.70
CA GLN A 365 23.01 5.86 -9.98
C GLN A 365 23.68 4.63 -10.62
N THR A 366 23.42 3.43 -10.06
CA THR A 366 23.97 2.17 -10.61
C THR A 366 23.50 1.91 -12.04
N ILE A 367 22.25 2.28 -12.37
CA ILE A 367 21.69 2.08 -13.71
C ILE A 367 22.25 3.11 -14.70
N LEU A 368 22.40 4.36 -14.29
CA LEU A 368 22.88 5.43 -15.15
C LEU A 368 24.38 5.30 -15.44
N ASN A 369 25.18 4.97 -14.42
CA ASN A 369 26.64 4.78 -14.58
C ASN A 369 27.00 3.60 -15.50
N ARG A 370 26.18 2.56 -15.59
CA ARG A 370 26.37 1.44 -16.53
C ARG A 370 26.12 1.79 -17.99
N LYS A 371 25.65 3.00 -18.27
CA LYS A 371 25.44 3.49 -19.63
C LYS A 371 26.70 4.13 -20.21
N ASP A 372 27.67 4.47 -19.38
CA ASP A 372 28.89 5.15 -19.75
C ASP A 372 30.06 4.17 -20.03
N ASP A 373 29.83 2.86 -19.74
CA ASP A 373 30.70 1.72 -20.11
C ASP A 373 30.15 1.00 -21.38
#